data_fcb99051ead01ec27b90cda5c4e9db82
#
_entry.id   fcb99051ead01ec27b90cda5c4e9db82
#
_cell.length_a   1.000
_cell.length_b   1.000
_cell.length_c   1.000
_cell.angle_alpha   90.00
_cell.angle_beta   90.00
_cell.angle_gamma   90.00
#
_symmetry.space_group_name_H-M   'P 1'
#
loop_
_entity.id
_entity.type
_entity.pdbx_description
1 polymer ?
#
loop_
_entity_poly.entity_id
_entity_poly.type
_entity_poly.pdbx_seq_one_letter_code
_entity_poly.pdbx_strand_id
1 'polypeptide(L)'
;MERYDLFTGRQQGYHLYRIPALVVTPSGTVLAFCEGRRYTGRDDDEIDILLRRSFDGGRTWEARQMVISDGDRTCGNPCPVVDSQTGTVFLPFCKDNQQVFVCRSEDDGETWSTPAEITSEVKDSSWSWVGTGPGHGIQLTNGRLLIPACANDSPGPTLWRDPPADTLSYLQSSYAFFSDDHGETWQRGAKMTLDASDEFEALEMSDGTVYANMRSRQGRNCRASAWSRDGGETWSEVEYDPALPEPSCQGSIVRFDADRVLLAHPSHLDKRAGLTVRLSRDNCRTWPVSRVLEPWDASYSDLAVTDDGRILCLYEARQGYHRLVLARFGIEWVENPA
;
A
#
# COMPACT_ATOMS: atom_id res chain seq x y z
N MET A 1 13.41 18.00 -7.88
CA MET A 1 12.17 17.21 -7.75
C MET A 1 11.26 17.51 -8.94
N GLU A 2 10.77 16.48 -9.60
CA GLU A 2 9.83 16.53 -10.73
C GLU A 2 8.45 16.04 -10.24
N ARG A 3 7.36 16.50 -10.87
CA ARG A 3 5.99 16.06 -10.53
C ARG A 3 5.18 15.86 -11.80
N TYR A 4 4.38 14.80 -11.83
CA TYR A 4 3.52 14.41 -12.95
C TYR A 4 2.11 14.08 -12.44
N ASP A 5 1.07 14.69 -13.03
CA ASP A 5 -0.31 14.27 -12.81
C ASP A 5 -0.54 12.94 -13.57
N LEU A 6 -0.37 11.82 -12.90
CA LEU A 6 -0.39 10.50 -13.55
C LEU A 6 -1.82 10.03 -13.84
N PHE A 7 -2.75 10.30 -12.92
CA PHE A 7 -4.17 10.06 -13.10
C PHE A 7 -4.96 11.28 -12.64
N THR A 8 -5.91 11.72 -13.44
CA THR A 8 -6.74 12.90 -13.15
C THR A 8 -8.21 12.53 -13.16
N GLY A 9 -8.89 12.77 -12.05
CA GLY A 9 -10.31 12.50 -11.89
C GLY A 9 -11.18 13.20 -12.92
N ARG A 10 -12.35 12.65 -13.21
CA ARG A 10 -13.29 13.08 -14.24
C ARG A 10 -12.74 13.00 -15.67
N GLN A 11 -11.71 12.20 -15.84
CA GLN A 11 -11.13 11.91 -17.14
C GLN A 11 -11.17 10.41 -17.42
N GLN A 12 -11.17 10.04 -18.70
CA GLN A 12 -11.08 8.66 -19.17
C GLN A 12 -12.12 7.70 -18.56
N GLY A 13 -13.33 8.19 -18.23
CA GLY A 13 -14.46 7.37 -17.78
C GLY A 13 -14.54 7.11 -16.27
N TYR A 14 -13.70 7.74 -15.45
CA TYR A 14 -13.71 7.59 -13.99
C TYR A 14 -13.93 8.93 -13.28
N HIS A 15 -14.75 8.88 -12.23
CA HIS A 15 -14.99 10.02 -11.35
C HIS A 15 -13.74 10.38 -10.53
N LEU A 16 -13.10 9.36 -9.93
CA LEU A 16 -11.89 9.49 -9.13
C LEU A 16 -10.89 8.38 -9.42
N TYR A 17 -9.63 8.65 -9.10
CA TYR A 17 -8.56 7.67 -9.00
C TYR A 17 -8.01 7.66 -7.57
N ARG A 18 -7.96 6.49 -6.94
CA ARG A 18 -7.52 6.34 -5.54
C ARG A 18 -6.62 5.13 -5.37
N ILE A 19 -6.11 4.96 -4.14
CA ILE A 19 -5.36 3.79 -3.69
C ILE A 19 -4.16 3.50 -4.61
N PRO A 20 -3.13 4.38 -4.54
CA PRO A 20 -1.92 4.21 -5.32
C PRO A 20 -1.11 3.01 -4.86
N ALA A 21 -0.50 2.30 -5.81
CA ALA A 21 0.51 1.29 -5.54
C ALA A 21 1.62 1.34 -6.61
N LEU A 22 2.88 1.17 -6.18
CA LEU A 22 4.07 1.24 -7.03
C LEU A 22 4.95 0.02 -6.82
N VAL A 23 5.44 -0.56 -7.91
CA VAL A 23 6.57 -1.51 -7.87
C VAL A 23 7.52 -1.24 -9.03
N VAL A 24 8.78 -1.65 -8.87
CA VAL A 24 9.79 -1.64 -9.91
C VAL A 24 10.19 -3.09 -10.16
N THR A 25 10.11 -3.52 -11.42
CA THR A 25 10.48 -4.88 -11.80
C THR A 25 12.00 -5.02 -11.96
N PRO A 26 12.56 -6.23 -11.98
CA PRO A 26 13.99 -6.43 -12.21
C PRO A 26 14.51 -5.91 -13.56
N SER A 27 13.64 -5.69 -14.54
CA SER A 27 13.97 -5.03 -15.80
C SER A 27 14.08 -3.51 -15.71
N GLY A 28 13.71 -2.93 -14.54
CA GLY A 28 13.63 -1.48 -14.32
C GLY A 28 12.30 -0.85 -14.75
N THR A 29 11.31 -1.65 -15.16
CA THR A 29 9.98 -1.15 -15.48
C THR A 29 9.26 -0.70 -14.21
N VAL A 30 8.76 0.53 -14.20
CA VAL A 30 7.93 1.04 -13.10
C VAL A 30 6.47 0.79 -13.41
N LEU A 31 5.77 0.12 -12.49
CA LEU A 31 4.36 -0.18 -12.57
C LEU A 31 3.61 0.66 -11.54
N ALA A 32 2.70 1.52 -12.01
CA ALA A 32 1.86 2.38 -11.18
C ALA A 32 0.40 1.95 -11.27
N PHE A 33 -0.09 1.35 -10.18
CA PHE A 33 -1.47 0.88 -10.05
C PHE A 33 -2.33 1.87 -9.31
N CYS A 34 -3.63 1.81 -9.55
CA CYS A 34 -4.64 2.51 -8.76
C CYS A 34 -6.03 1.91 -8.97
N GLU A 35 -6.96 2.31 -8.11
CA GLU A 35 -8.40 2.17 -8.34
C GLU A 35 -8.92 3.26 -9.24
N GLY A 36 -9.72 2.88 -10.25
CA GLY A 36 -10.57 3.78 -11.01
C GLY A 36 -12.01 3.66 -10.52
N ARG A 37 -12.53 4.68 -9.84
CA ARG A 37 -13.89 4.73 -9.28
C ARG A 37 -14.81 5.45 -10.25
N ARG A 38 -15.88 4.79 -10.69
CA ARG A 38 -16.65 5.26 -11.85
C ARG A 38 -17.60 6.41 -11.54
N TYR A 39 -18.30 6.40 -10.41
CA TYR A 39 -19.46 7.29 -10.24
C TYR A 39 -19.35 8.24 -9.06
N THR A 40 -18.97 7.76 -7.87
CA THR A 40 -19.09 8.53 -6.62
C THR A 40 -17.77 8.76 -5.92
N GLY A 41 -16.78 7.92 -6.15
CA GLY A 41 -15.53 7.91 -5.40
C GLY A 41 -15.62 7.23 -4.03
N ARG A 42 -16.73 6.59 -3.69
CA ARG A 42 -16.91 5.78 -2.47
C ARG A 42 -16.18 4.44 -2.60
N ASP A 43 -15.93 3.79 -1.45
CA ASP A 43 -15.25 2.49 -1.41
C ASP A 43 -16.16 1.33 -1.86
N ASP A 44 -17.46 1.57 -2.03
CA ASP A 44 -18.46 0.64 -2.55
C ASP A 44 -18.95 1.02 -3.96
N ASP A 45 -18.18 1.79 -4.70
CA ASP A 45 -18.46 2.16 -6.09
C ASP A 45 -18.16 0.99 -7.05
N GLU A 46 -18.56 1.09 -8.31
CA GLU A 46 -17.98 0.29 -9.39
C GLU A 46 -16.51 0.71 -9.55
N ILE A 47 -15.61 -0.22 -9.25
CA ILE A 47 -14.17 0.05 -9.19
C ILE A 47 -13.41 -0.94 -10.05
N ASP A 48 -12.53 -0.41 -10.90
CA ASP A 48 -11.58 -1.18 -11.69
C ASP A 48 -10.15 -0.97 -11.17
N ILE A 49 -9.27 -1.95 -11.36
CA ILE A 49 -7.84 -1.79 -11.13
C ILE A 49 -7.16 -1.41 -12.45
N LEU A 50 -6.42 -0.33 -12.38
CA LEU A 50 -5.77 0.32 -13.51
C LEU A 50 -4.26 0.35 -13.33
N LEU A 51 -3.54 0.36 -14.45
CA LEU A 51 -2.09 0.38 -14.52
C LEU A 51 -1.59 1.40 -15.53
N ARG A 52 -0.48 2.07 -15.20
CA ARG A 52 0.43 2.70 -16.17
C ARG A 52 1.83 2.15 -16.00
N ARG A 53 2.56 2.00 -17.10
CA ARG A 53 3.93 1.52 -17.13
C ARG A 53 4.89 2.62 -17.56
N SER A 54 6.10 2.62 -17.02
CA SER A 54 7.19 3.50 -17.42
C SER A 54 8.48 2.70 -17.57
N PHE A 55 9.20 2.91 -18.68
CA PHE A 55 10.46 2.24 -19.00
C PHE A 55 11.69 3.14 -18.83
N ASP A 56 11.51 4.34 -18.30
CA ASP A 56 12.56 5.36 -18.16
C ASP A 56 12.64 5.94 -16.73
N GLY A 57 12.29 5.10 -15.75
CA GLY A 57 12.35 5.45 -14.33
C GLY A 57 11.31 6.50 -13.93
N GLY A 58 10.13 6.46 -14.52
CA GLY A 58 8.98 7.31 -14.16
C GLY A 58 8.97 8.69 -14.84
N ARG A 59 9.74 8.91 -15.90
CA ARG A 59 9.73 10.19 -16.64
C ARG A 59 8.61 10.25 -17.67
N THR A 60 8.43 9.17 -18.43
CA THR A 60 7.33 9.03 -19.39
C THR A 60 6.50 7.79 -19.09
N TRP A 61 5.23 7.80 -19.46
CA TRP A 61 4.27 6.78 -19.09
C TRP A 61 3.43 6.36 -20.28
N GLU A 62 3.25 5.07 -20.43
CA GLU A 62 2.33 4.52 -21.41
C GLU A 62 0.87 4.91 -21.15
N ALA A 63 0.03 4.63 -22.13
CA ALA A 63 -1.41 4.77 -21.96
C ALA A 63 -1.92 3.90 -20.79
N ARG A 64 -2.96 4.36 -20.11
CA ARG A 64 -3.58 3.62 -19.04
C ARG A 64 -4.15 2.29 -19.55
N GLN A 65 -3.81 1.21 -18.87
CA GLN A 65 -4.36 -0.14 -19.04
C GLN A 65 -5.41 -0.42 -17.96
N MET A 66 -6.47 -1.13 -18.28
CA MET A 66 -7.38 -1.72 -17.32
C MET A 66 -6.93 -3.16 -17.07
N VAL A 67 -6.50 -3.45 -15.85
CA VAL A 67 -5.99 -4.79 -15.47
C VAL A 67 -7.14 -5.66 -15.00
N ILE A 68 -7.99 -5.15 -14.12
CA ILE A 68 -9.13 -5.88 -13.54
C ILE A 68 -10.38 -5.03 -13.66
N SER A 69 -11.47 -5.66 -14.11
CA SER A 69 -12.83 -5.14 -14.07
C SER A 69 -13.80 -6.31 -13.89
N ASP A 70 -14.86 -6.13 -13.12
CA ASP A 70 -15.89 -7.15 -12.87
C ASP A 70 -17.31 -6.54 -12.88
N GLY A 71 -17.62 -5.84 -13.96
CA GLY A 71 -18.92 -5.21 -14.16
C GLY A 71 -19.21 -4.13 -13.14
N ASP A 72 -20.30 -4.29 -12.39
CA ASP A 72 -20.76 -3.34 -11.37
C ASP A 72 -20.16 -3.60 -9.96
N ARG A 73 -19.23 -4.53 -9.85
CA ARG A 73 -18.58 -4.88 -8.57
C ARG A 73 -17.39 -3.98 -8.27
N THR A 74 -17.01 -3.97 -6.99
CA THR A 74 -15.80 -3.32 -6.52
C THR A 74 -14.59 -4.25 -6.67
N CYS A 75 -13.65 -3.91 -7.56
CA CYS A 75 -12.32 -4.52 -7.60
C CYS A 75 -11.32 -3.50 -7.05
N GLY A 76 -10.87 -3.68 -5.81
CA GLY A 76 -10.09 -2.66 -5.11
C GLY A 76 -8.88 -3.17 -4.36
N ASN A 77 -8.19 -2.24 -3.72
CA ASN A 77 -7.00 -2.47 -2.90
C ASN A 77 -5.90 -3.25 -3.63
N PRO A 78 -5.41 -2.76 -4.79
CA PRO A 78 -4.27 -3.39 -5.46
C PRO A 78 -3.04 -3.38 -4.54
N CYS A 79 -2.40 -4.55 -4.39
CA CYS A 79 -1.20 -4.69 -3.58
C CYS A 79 -0.15 -5.51 -4.34
N PRO A 80 0.50 -4.93 -5.37
CA PRO A 80 1.46 -5.65 -6.18
C PRO A 80 2.69 -6.07 -5.37
N VAL A 81 3.25 -7.22 -5.72
CA VAL A 81 4.55 -7.70 -5.24
C VAL A 81 5.34 -8.28 -6.40
N VAL A 82 6.64 -8.05 -6.41
CA VAL A 82 7.55 -8.58 -7.42
C VAL A 82 8.35 -9.74 -6.85
N ASP A 83 8.28 -10.87 -7.51
CA ASP A 83 9.24 -11.95 -7.30
C ASP A 83 10.51 -11.64 -8.10
N SER A 84 11.54 -11.17 -7.42
CA SER A 84 12.81 -10.78 -8.02
C SER A 84 13.59 -11.94 -8.61
N GLN A 85 13.28 -13.20 -8.23
CA GLN A 85 13.95 -14.40 -8.73
C GLN A 85 13.40 -14.82 -10.09
N THR A 86 12.09 -14.65 -10.31
CA THR A 86 11.41 -15.03 -11.56
C THR A 86 11.11 -13.86 -12.47
N GLY A 87 11.08 -12.63 -11.93
CA GLY A 87 10.60 -11.44 -12.60
C GLY A 87 9.08 -11.30 -12.61
N THR A 88 8.36 -12.27 -12.04
CA THR A 88 6.90 -12.28 -12.01
C THR A 88 6.35 -11.21 -11.09
N VAL A 89 5.38 -10.46 -11.57
CA VAL A 89 4.60 -9.51 -10.76
C VAL A 89 3.29 -10.16 -10.37
N PHE A 90 3.07 -10.34 -9.08
CA PHE A 90 1.78 -10.77 -8.53
C PHE A 90 0.98 -9.55 -8.11
N LEU A 91 -0.32 -9.58 -8.38
CA LEU A 91 -1.26 -8.52 -8.01
C LEU A 91 -2.41 -9.13 -7.18
N PRO A 92 -2.24 -9.25 -5.85
CA PRO A 92 -3.35 -9.44 -4.93
C PRO A 92 -4.30 -8.25 -4.93
N PHE A 93 -5.59 -8.53 -4.85
CA PHE A 93 -6.65 -7.51 -4.77
C PHE A 93 -7.92 -8.08 -4.15
N CYS A 94 -8.85 -7.21 -3.77
CA CYS A 94 -10.12 -7.60 -3.20
C CYS A 94 -11.27 -7.39 -4.16
N LYS A 95 -12.30 -8.27 -4.09
CA LYS A 95 -13.63 -8.02 -4.66
C LYS A 95 -14.64 -7.80 -3.53
N ASP A 96 -15.33 -6.66 -3.59
CA ASP A 96 -16.34 -6.21 -2.61
C ASP A 96 -15.84 -6.25 -1.15
N ASN A 97 -14.51 -6.20 -0.94
CA ASN A 97 -13.86 -6.40 0.36
C ASN A 97 -14.30 -7.69 1.10
N GLN A 98 -14.71 -8.71 0.36
CA GLN A 98 -15.15 -10.02 0.86
C GLN A 98 -14.28 -11.15 0.37
N GLN A 99 -13.81 -11.05 -0.86
CA GLN A 99 -13.02 -12.07 -1.55
C GLN A 99 -11.65 -11.51 -1.89
N VAL A 100 -10.63 -12.37 -1.83
CA VAL A 100 -9.26 -12.05 -2.22
C VAL A 100 -8.90 -12.85 -3.47
N PHE A 101 -8.39 -12.16 -4.45
CA PHE A 101 -7.91 -12.71 -5.72
C PHE A 101 -6.45 -12.37 -5.94
N VAL A 102 -5.79 -13.14 -6.77
CA VAL A 102 -4.46 -12.84 -7.29
C VAL A 102 -4.41 -13.11 -8.79
N CYS A 103 -3.82 -12.20 -9.55
CA CYS A 103 -3.36 -12.44 -10.90
C CYS A 103 -1.86 -12.19 -11.01
N ARG A 104 -1.23 -12.65 -12.09
CA ARG A 104 0.20 -12.47 -12.30
C ARG A 104 0.52 -12.02 -13.72
N SER A 105 1.63 -11.31 -13.85
CA SER A 105 2.24 -10.92 -15.10
C SER A 105 3.68 -11.40 -15.13
N GLU A 106 4.11 -11.96 -16.27
CA GLU A 106 5.47 -12.46 -16.54
C GLU A 106 6.20 -11.57 -17.58
N ASP A 107 5.60 -10.44 -17.94
CA ASP A 107 6.03 -9.53 -19.01
C ASP A 107 5.96 -8.06 -18.61
N ASP A 108 6.37 -7.75 -17.38
CA ASP A 108 6.40 -6.39 -16.85
C ASP A 108 5.04 -5.66 -16.93
N GLY A 109 3.96 -6.38 -16.66
CA GLY A 109 2.61 -5.83 -16.61
C GLY A 109 1.96 -5.61 -17.99
N GLU A 110 2.53 -6.14 -19.07
CA GLU A 110 1.92 -6.03 -20.40
C GLU A 110 0.65 -6.88 -20.48
N THR A 111 0.74 -8.14 -20.05
CA THR A 111 -0.40 -9.03 -19.96
C THR A 111 -0.56 -9.63 -18.57
N TRP A 112 -1.78 -10.04 -18.25
CA TRP A 112 -2.14 -10.57 -16.94
C TRP A 112 -2.89 -11.89 -17.05
N SER A 113 -2.60 -12.82 -16.16
CA SER A 113 -3.34 -14.07 -16.07
C SER A 113 -4.80 -13.83 -15.62
N THR A 114 -5.65 -14.82 -15.87
CA THR A 114 -6.97 -14.85 -15.21
C THR A 114 -6.80 -14.84 -13.70
N PRO A 115 -7.51 -13.97 -12.95
CA PRO A 115 -7.45 -13.96 -11.50
C PRO A 115 -7.88 -15.29 -10.87
N ALA A 116 -7.09 -15.80 -9.94
CA ALA A 116 -7.41 -16.93 -9.10
C ALA A 116 -7.95 -16.44 -7.75
N GLU A 117 -9.03 -17.03 -7.26
CA GLU A 117 -9.55 -16.75 -5.93
C GLU A 117 -8.74 -17.53 -4.88
N ILE A 118 -8.23 -16.81 -3.87
CA ILE A 118 -7.45 -17.34 -2.75
C ILE A 118 -8.10 -17.03 -1.39
N THR A 119 -9.37 -16.71 -1.37
CA THR A 119 -10.08 -16.25 -0.15
C THR A 119 -9.96 -17.27 0.98
N SER A 120 -10.16 -18.55 0.71
CA SER A 120 -10.14 -19.61 1.73
C SER A 120 -8.77 -19.81 2.38
N GLU A 121 -7.70 -19.46 1.67
CA GLU A 121 -6.32 -19.59 2.13
C GLU A 121 -5.90 -18.43 3.04
N VAL A 122 -6.38 -17.22 2.72
CA VAL A 122 -5.86 -15.99 3.31
C VAL A 122 -6.83 -15.22 4.20
N LYS A 123 -8.12 -15.57 4.19
CA LYS A 123 -9.17 -14.94 5.00
C LYS A 123 -9.82 -15.95 5.93
N ASP A 124 -10.03 -15.58 7.19
CA ASP A 124 -10.86 -16.40 8.09
C ASP A 124 -12.34 -16.27 7.73
N SER A 125 -13.08 -17.37 7.76
CA SER A 125 -14.50 -17.39 7.42
C SER A 125 -15.38 -16.56 8.37
N SER A 126 -14.90 -16.27 9.56
CA SER A 126 -15.58 -15.41 10.53
C SER A 126 -15.42 -13.93 10.26
N TRP A 127 -14.45 -13.52 9.40
CA TRP A 127 -14.22 -12.11 9.12
C TRP A 127 -15.25 -11.56 8.15
N SER A 128 -15.81 -10.42 8.52
CA SER A 128 -16.83 -9.74 7.71
C SER A 128 -16.26 -8.85 6.61
N TRP A 129 -14.96 -8.56 6.65
CA TRP A 129 -14.29 -7.68 5.70
C TRP A 129 -12.81 -8.04 5.58
N VAL A 130 -12.22 -7.81 4.41
CA VAL A 130 -10.78 -7.95 4.15
C VAL A 130 -10.33 -6.88 3.17
N GLY A 131 -9.13 -6.33 3.38
CA GLY A 131 -8.42 -5.45 2.47
C GLY A 131 -6.98 -5.91 2.29
N THR A 132 -6.53 -5.99 1.03
CA THR A 132 -5.12 -6.20 0.68
C THR A 132 -4.38 -4.86 0.71
N GLY A 133 -3.16 -4.78 1.23
CA GLY A 133 -2.39 -3.55 1.32
C GLY A 133 -3.09 -2.47 2.16
N PRO A 134 -3.38 -1.30 1.56
CA PRO A 134 -2.93 -0.87 0.22
C PRO A 134 -1.46 -0.44 0.21
N GLY A 135 -0.93 -0.19 -0.98
CA GLY A 135 0.48 -0.03 -1.26
C GLY A 135 1.06 -1.32 -1.85
N HIS A 136 2.28 -1.69 -1.52
CA HIS A 136 2.93 -2.84 -2.11
C HIS A 136 3.28 -3.95 -1.11
N GLY A 137 3.39 -5.19 -1.61
CA GLY A 137 3.99 -6.31 -0.91
C GLY A 137 5.50 -6.36 -1.10
N ILE A 138 6.18 -7.19 -0.32
CA ILE A 138 7.64 -7.35 -0.41
C ILE A 138 8.03 -8.81 -0.64
N GLN A 139 9.18 -9.03 -1.28
CA GLN A 139 9.85 -10.32 -1.24
C GLN A 139 10.95 -10.30 -0.19
N LEU A 140 10.91 -11.26 0.73
CA LEU A 140 11.94 -11.44 1.75
C LEU A 140 13.18 -12.09 1.14
N THR A 141 14.31 -11.95 1.81
CA THR A 141 15.60 -12.52 1.35
C THR A 141 15.58 -14.04 1.24
N ASN A 142 14.70 -14.73 1.97
CA ASN A 142 14.49 -16.17 1.86
C ASN A 142 13.60 -16.57 0.68
N GLY A 143 13.09 -15.63 -0.11
CA GLY A 143 12.23 -15.85 -1.28
C GLY A 143 10.72 -15.71 -1.00
N ARG A 144 10.31 -15.64 0.28
CA ARG A 144 8.89 -15.46 0.66
C ARG A 144 8.32 -14.17 0.08
N LEU A 145 7.18 -14.27 -0.58
CA LEU A 145 6.35 -13.10 -0.94
C LEU A 145 5.43 -12.78 0.23
N LEU A 146 5.49 -11.58 0.76
CA LEU A 146 4.70 -11.13 1.92
C LEU A 146 3.77 -10.00 1.50
N ILE A 147 2.48 -10.17 1.74
CA ILE A 147 1.42 -9.21 1.41
C ILE A 147 0.81 -8.66 2.69
N PRO A 148 0.92 -7.34 2.93
CA PRO A 148 0.18 -6.67 3.97
C PRO A 148 -1.33 -6.76 3.74
N ALA A 149 -2.11 -6.90 4.80
CA ALA A 149 -3.56 -6.93 4.72
C ALA A 149 -4.20 -6.50 6.05
N CYS A 150 -5.47 -6.20 6.02
CA CYS A 150 -6.26 -5.94 7.21
C CYS A 150 -7.65 -6.58 7.10
N ALA A 151 -8.23 -6.89 8.23
CA ALA A 151 -9.50 -7.58 8.31
C ALA A 151 -10.36 -7.07 9.47
N ASN A 152 -11.67 -7.31 9.39
CA ASN A 152 -12.62 -6.96 10.41
C ASN A 152 -13.33 -8.21 10.95
N ASP A 153 -13.33 -8.39 12.26
CA ASP A 153 -13.94 -9.53 12.97
C ASP A 153 -15.40 -9.32 13.35
N SER A 154 -15.97 -8.15 13.09
CA SER A 154 -17.37 -7.89 13.48
C SER A 154 -18.30 -8.90 12.82
N PRO A 155 -19.14 -9.60 13.59
CA PRO A 155 -20.17 -10.42 13.01
C PRO A 155 -21.25 -9.52 12.37
N GLY A 156 -21.47 -9.71 11.06
CA GLY A 156 -22.55 -9.03 10.33
C GLY A 156 -22.08 -8.34 9.05
N PRO A 157 -23.02 -7.94 8.21
CA PRO A 157 -22.66 -7.19 7.01
C PRO A 157 -21.96 -5.90 7.44
N THR A 158 -20.83 -5.64 6.83
CA THR A 158 -20.04 -4.43 7.05
C THR A 158 -20.92 -3.21 6.92
N LEU A 159 -21.16 -2.54 8.05
CA LEU A 159 -21.96 -1.30 8.10
C LEU A 159 -21.09 -0.12 7.60
N TRP A 160 -20.51 -0.26 6.41
CA TRP A 160 -19.80 0.85 5.77
C TRP A 160 -20.71 2.05 5.46
N ARG A 161 -22.04 1.83 5.52
CA ARG A 161 -22.99 2.85 5.12
C ARG A 161 -23.29 3.92 6.16
N ASP A 162 -23.02 3.71 7.43
CA ASP A 162 -23.06 4.71 8.53
C ASP A 162 -22.90 3.97 9.87
N PRO A 163 -21.68 3.53 10.21
CA PRO A 163 -21.47 2.97 11.54
C PRO A 163 -21.60 4.09 12.56
N PRO A 164 -22.18 3.83 13.74
CA PRO A 164 -21.96 4.68 14.87
C PRO A 164 -20.45 4.88 15.04
N ALA A 165 -20.00 6.12 15.20
CA ALA A 165 -18.58 6.53 15.17
C ALA A 165 -17.68 5.76 16.15
N ASP A 166 -18.24 4.95 17.02
CA ASP A 166 -17.59 4.23 18.10
C ASP A 166 -17.52 2.70 17.94
N THR A 167 -18.22 2.09 16.94
CA THR A 167 -18.38 0.63 16.93
C THR A 167 -17.46 -0.11 15.96
N LEU A 168 -16.94 0.51 14.91
CA LEU A 168 -16.20 -0.20 13.86
C LEU A 168 -14.68 0.00 13.89
N SER A 169 -14.21 1.04 14.56
CA SER A 169 -12.77 1.30 14.66
C SER A 169 -12.03 0.28 15.54
N TYR A 170 -12.74 -0.44 16.39
CA TYR A 170 -12.14 -1.30 17.41
C TYR A 170 -11.90 -2.74 16.97
N LEU A 171 -12.46 -3.17 15.84
CA LEU A 171 -12.41 -4.57 15.43
C LEU A 171 -11.56 -4.83 14.18
N GLN A 172 -10.95 -3.79 13.63
CA GLN A 172 -10.03 -3.90 12.51
C GLN A 172 -8.65 -4.30 13.03
N SER A 173 -8.02 -5.28 12.37
CA SER A 173 -6.69 -5.77 12.72
C SER A 173 -5.84 -5.94 11.48
N SER A 174 -4.58 -5.55 11.58
CA SER A 174 -3.56 -5.85 10.57
C SER A 174 -3.16 -7.31 10.63
N TYR A 175 -2.86 -7.90 9.49
CA TYR A 175 -2.24 -9.21 9.35
C TYR A 175 -1.48 -9.26 8.02
N ALA A 176 -0.68 -10.29 7.82
CA ALA A 176 -0.09 -10.56 6.52
C ALA A 176 -0.52 -11.94 6.02
N PHE A 177 -0.46 -12.12 4.71
CA PHE A 177 -0.44 -13.46 4.11
C PHE A 177 0.77 -13.57 3.18
N PHE A 178 1.20 -14.78 2.90
CA PHE A 178 2.47 -15.01 2.25
C PHE A 178 2.46 -16.25 1.35
N SER A 179 3.44 -16.32 0.46
CA SER A 179 3.75 -17.47 -0.37
C SER A 179 5.22 -17.81 -0.24
N ASP A 180 5.53 -19.11 -0.07
CA ASP A 180 6.89 -19.66 -0.01
C ASP A 180 7.29 -20.43 -1.29
N ASP A 181 6.42 -20.44 -2.30
CA ASP A 181 6.53 -21.23 -3.52
C ASP A 181 6.30 -20.41 -4.79
N HIS A 182 6.78 -19.17 -4.79
CA HIS A 182 6.67 -18.24 -5.93
C HIS A 182 5.21 -17.99 -6.37
N GLY A 183 4.30 -17.84 -5.39
CA GLY A 183 2.91 -17.47 -5.62
C GLY A 183 1.99 -18.62 -6.07
N GLU A 184 2.44 -19.88 -6.02
CA GLU A 184 1.60 -21.03 -6.36
C GLU A 184 0.57 -21.33 -5.26
N THR A 185 0.98 -21.19 -3.98
CA THR A 185 0.08 -21.29 -2.82
C THR A 185 0.25 -20.11 -1.87
N TRP A 186 -0.82 -19.79 -1.15
CA TRP A 186 -0.86 -18.68 -0.20
C TRP A 186 -1.29 -19.14 1.18
N GLN A 187 -0.74 -18.53 2.21
CA GLN A 187 -1.00 -18.88 3.60
C GLN A 187 -1.24 -17.60 4.42
N ARG A 188 -2.16 -17.68 5.36
CA ARG A 188 -2.48 -16.60 6.28
C ARG A 188 -1.57 -16.62 7.49
N GLY A 189 -0.95 -15.47 7.83
CA GLY A 189 -0.28 -15.22 9.10
C GLY A 189 -1.26 -14.88 10.23
N ALA A 190 -0.73 -14.73 11.43
CA ALA A 190 -1.49 -14.32 12.59
C ALA A 190 -1.86 -12.82 12.49
N LYS A 191 -2.98 -12.46 13.10
CA LYS A 191 -3.32 -11.06 13.32
C LYS A 191 -2.37 -10.39 14.31
N MET A 192 -2.11 -9.13 14.09
CA MET A 192 -1.46 -8.29 15.10
C MET A 192 -2.40 -8.07 16.28
N THR A 193 -1.83 -8.10 17.49
CA THR A 193 -2.59 -8.25 18.75
C THR A 193 -3.33 -7.00 19.21
N LEU A 194 -3.34 -5.94 18.43
CA LEU A 194 -3.95 -4.70 18.85
C LEU A 194 -5.25 -4.41 18.14
N ASP A 195 -6.25 -4.03 18.94
CA ASP A 195 -7.47 -3.41 18.47
C ASP A 195 -7.15 -2.15 17.65
N ALA A 196 -7.82 -2.02 16.50
CA ALA A 196 -7.75 -0.84 15.66
C ALA A 196 -6.38 -0.55 14.99
N SER A 197 -5.51 -1.54 14.83
CA SER A 197 -4.53 -1.54 13.74
C SER A 197 -5.28 -1.71 12.40
N ASP A 198 -4.71 -1.20 11.33
CA ASP A 198 -5.38 -1.13 10.04
C ASP A 198 -4.37 -1.39 8.90
N GLU A 199 -4.45 -0.63 7.84
CA GLU A 199 -3.55 -0.68 6.69
C GLU A 199 -2.09 -0.51 7.11
N PHE A 200 -1.20 -1.35 6.58
CA PHE A 200 0.22 -1.25 6.85
C PHE A 200 1.06 -1.59 5.63
N GLU A 201 2.30 -1.21 5.66
CA GLU A 201 3.34 -1.75 4.80
C GLU A 201 4.47 -2.35 5.64
N ALA A 202 5.20 -3.26 5.03
CA ALA A 202 6.26 -4.01 5.68
C ALA A 202 7.62 -3.76 5.04
N LEU A 203 8.68 -4.01 5.82
CA LEU A 203 10.06 -3.92 5.35
C LEU A 203 10.93 -4.96 6.08
N GLU A 204 11.71 -5.73 5.32
CA GLU A 204 12.69 -6.64 5.92
C GLU A 204 13.95 -5.87 6.33
N MET A 205 14.41 -6.10 7.56
CA MET A 205 15.67 -5.58 8.09
C MET A 205 16.85 -6.48 7.72
N SER A 206 18.07 -5.97 7.86
CA SER A 206 19.29 -6.71 7.53
C SER A 206 19.51 -7.97 8.36
N ASP A 207 18.85 -8.09 9.51
CA ASP A 207 18.87 -9.27 10.38
C ASP A 207 17.74 -10.27 10.07
N GLY A 208 16.96 -10.04 9.02
CA GLY A 208 15.81 -10.86 8.63
C GLY A 208 14.53 -10.56 9.41
N THR A 209 14.55 -9.64 10.35
CA THR A 209 13.33 -9.19 11.05
C THR A 209 12.47 -8.37 10.09
N VAL A 210 11.15 -8.57 10.11
CA VAL A 210 10.21 -7.77 9.34
C VAL A 210 9.60 -6.69 10.23
N TYR A 211 9.70 -5.46 9.80
CA TYR A 211 9.06 -4.28 10.43
C TYR A 211 7.75 -3.98 9.71
N ALA A 212 6.68 -3.76 10.46
CA ALA A 212 5.40 -3.26 9.97
C ALA A 212 5.18 -1.83 10.48
N ASN A 213 4.86 -0.90 9.58
CA ASN A 213 4.44 0.45 9.93
C ASN A 213 2.99 0.64 9.51
N MET A 214 2.12 0.94 10.46
CA MET A 214 0.68 0.87 10.26
C MET A 214 -0.08 2.13 10.63
N ARG A 215 -1.20 2.30 9.97
CA ARG A 215 -2.26 3.21 10.32
C ARG A 215 -2.90 2.78 11.64
N SER A 216 -3.27 3.75 12.49
CA SER A 216 -3.95 3.50 13.74
C SER A 216 -5.31 4.19 13.80
N ARG A 217 -6.31 3.51 14.36
CA ARG A 217 -7.66 4.05 14.55
C ARG A 217 -8.04 4.28 16.02
N GLN A 218 -7.10 4.09 16.95
CA GLN A 218 -7.38 4.28 18.39
C GLN A 218 -7.41 5.75 18.86
N GLY A 219 -7.43 6.72 17.95
CA GLY A 219 -7.45 8.14 18.31
C GLY A 219 -6.17 8.63 18.98
N ARG A 220 -5.06 7.90 18.87
CA ARG A 220 -3.75 8.35 19.37
C ARG A 220 -3.06 9.31 18.42
N ASN A 221 -3.56 9.43 17.20
CA ASN A 221 -3.09 10.36 16.16
C ASN A 221 -1.59 10.24 15.89
N CYS A 222 -1.07 9.02 15.94
CA CYS A 222 0.29 8.66 15.58
C CYS A 222 0.33 7.27 14.97
N ARG A 223 1.38 7.00 14.22
CA ARG A 223 1.57 5.69 13.60
C ARG A 223 1.87 4.63 14.65
N ALA A 224 1.56 3.40 14.28
CA ALA A 224 1.88 2.23 15.08
C ALA A 224 2.86 1.31 14.32
N SER A 225 3.52 0.43 15.04
CA SER A 225 4.48 -0.52 14.47
C SER A 225 4.46 -1.85 15.21
N ALA A 226 4.86 -2.91 14.50
CA ALA A 226 5.08 -4.25 15.04
C ALA A 226 6.26 -4.90 14.31
N TRP A 227 6.77 -5.97 14.91
CA TRP A 227 7.93 -6.71 14.42
C TRP A 227 7.60 -8.19 14.29
N SER A 228 8.08 -8.83 13.22
CA SER A 228 8.03 -10.27 13.04
C SER A 228 9.44 -10.84 12.90
N ARG A 229 9.67 -12.02 13.50
CA ARG A 229 10.94 -12.74 13.42
C ARG A 229 10.84 -14.04 12.59
N ASP A 230 9.67 -14.31 12.07
CA ASP A 230 9.32 -15.51 11.32
C ASP A 230 8.76 -15.18 9.93
N GLY A 231 9.11 -14.00 9.39
CA GLY A 231 8.72 -13.59 8.05
C GLY A 231 7.22 -13.29 7.93
N GLY A 232 6.59 -12.72 8.97
CA GLY A 232 5.19 -12.29 8.93
C GLY A 232 4.18 -13.33 9.40
N GLU A 233 4.63 -14.50 9.88
CA GLU A 233 3.72 -15.51 10.45
C GLU A 233 3.13 -15.06 11.78
N THR A 234 3.97 -14.49 12.66
CA THR A 234 3.56 -13.91 13.94
C THR A 234 4.18 -12.53 14.15
N TRP A 235 3.58 -11.74 15.03
CA TRP A 235 3.98 -10.35 15.27
C TRP A 235 4.13 -10.07 16.75
N SER A 236 5.02 -9.13 17.09
CA SER A 236 5.14 -8.57 18.43
C SER A 236 3.86 -7.82 18.85
N GLU A 237 3.81 -7.42 20.12
CA GLU A 237 2.89 -6.37 20.55
C GLU A 237 3.05 -5.13 19.67
N VAL A 238 1.93 -4.44 19.42
CA VAL A 238 1.92 -3.20 18.63
C VAL A 238 2.32 -2.03 19.51
N GLU A 239 3.27 -1.24 19.03
CA GLU A 239 3.78 -0.04 19.70
C GLU A 239 3.38 1.22 18.93
N TYR A 240 3.09 2.31 19.65
CA TYR A 240 2.77 3.61 19.07
C TYR A 240 4.00 4.52 19.06
N ASP A 241 4.22 5.23 17.94
CA ASP A 241 5.30 6.20 17.82
C ASP A 241 4.76 7.64 17.81
N PRO A 242 4.79 8.36 18.95
CA PRO A 242 4.34 9.75 19.03
C PRO A 242 5.17 10.73 18.18
N ALA A 243 6.37 10.34 17.72
CA ALA A 243 7.19 11.14 16.82
C ALA A 243 6.66 11.11 15.36
N LEU A 244 5.72 10.22 15.07
CA LEU A 244 5.09 10.05 13.76
C LEU A 244 3.59 10.43 13.81
N PRO A 245 3.23 11.72 13.92
CA PRO A 245 1.82 12.14 13.95
C PRO A 245 1.13 11.74 12.65
N GLU A 246 -0.10 11.19 12.75
CA GLU A 246 -0.88 10.77 11.58
C GLU A 246 -2.38 10.91 11.82
N PRO A 247 -3.17 11.22 10.77
CA PRO A 247 -4.61 11.48 10.87
C PRO A 247 -5.45 10.22 10.58
N SER A 248 -5.04 9.05 11.05
CA SER A 248 -5.64 7.77 10.65
C SER A 248 -5.65 7.58 9.13
N CYS A 249 -4.44 7.48 8.55
CA CYS A 249 -4.24 7.32 7.11
C CYS A 249 -3.14 6.28 6.81
N GLN A 250 -3.25 5.62 5.66
CA GLN A 250 -2.19 4.77 5.14
C GLN A 250 -0.87 5.57 5.02
N GLY A 251 0.25 4.89 5.05
CA GLY A 251 1.58 5.42 4.78
C GLY A 251 2.45 4.33 4.17
N SER A 252 3.44 4.71 3.40
CA SER A 252 4.30 3.81 2.66
C SER A 252 5.73 3.83 3.17
N ILE A 253 6.37 2.65 3.19
CA ILE A 253 7.74 2.48 3.65
C ILE A 253 8.56 1.71 2.61
N VAL A 254 9.78 2.18 2.32
CA VAL A 254 10.67 1.52 1.37
C VAL A 254 12.13 1.62 1.83
N ARG A 255 12.91 0.57 1.54
CA ARG A 255 14.36 0.61 1.69
C ARG A 255 15.00 1.39 0.54
N PHE A 256 15.77 2.42 0.87
CA PHE A 256 16.53 3.14 -0.14
C PHE A 256 17.87 2.44 -0.43
N ASP A 257 18.58 2.02 0.60
CA ASP A 257 19.82 1.24 0.54
C ASP A 257 20.08 0.50 1.87
N ALA A 258 21.27 -0.03 2.06
CA ALA A 258 21.62 -0.82 3.26
C ALA A 258 21.35 -0.07 4.57
N ASP A 259 21.55 1.26 4.59
CA ASP A 259 21.54 2.08 5.81
C ASP A 259 20.33 3.03 5.91
N ARG A 260 19.57 3.20 4.80
CA ARG A 260 18.53 4.23 4.72
C ARG A 260 17.16 3.64 4.39
N VAL A 261 16.19 4.02 5.19
CA VAL A 261 14.77 3.69 5.01
C VAL A 261 13.96 4.97 4.89
N LEU A 262 13.01 4.99 3.98
CA LEU A 262 12.08 6.10 3.76
C LEU A 262 10.68 5.70 4.19
N LEU A 263 9.97 6.64 4.82
CA LEU A 263 8.57 6.54 5.19
C LEU A 263 7.83 7.78 4.67
N ALA A 264 6.75 7.59 3.93
CA ALA A 264 5.86 8.66 3.49
C ALA A 264 4.48 8.51 4.12
N HIS A 265 4.00 9.56 4.77
CA HIS A 265 2.65 9.60 5.33
C HIS A 265 2.17 11.05 5.53
N PRO A 266 0.85 11.30 5.56
CA PRO A 266 0.33 12.59 6.03
C PRO A 266 0.78 12.85 7.47
N SER A 267 1.51 13.94 7.70
CA SER A 267 2.09 14.27 9.00
C SER A 267 1.30 15.38 9.68
N HIS A 268 0.05 15.08 10.01
CA HIS A 268 -0.88 15.98 10.67
C HIS A 268 -1.73 15.20 11.68
N LEU A 269 -2.20 15.83 12.74
CA LEU A 269 -2.90 15.12 13.81
C LEU A 269 -4.31 14.67 13.43
N ASP A 270 -5.03 15.45 12.62
CA ASP A 270 -6.47 15.26 12.38
C ASP A 270 -6.89 15.44 10.91
N LYS A 271 -5.96 15.79 10.02
CA LYS A 271 -6.25 16.02 8.60
C LYS A 271 -5.31 15.21 7.71
N ARG A 272 -5.84 14.68 6.64
CA ARG A 272 -5.04 14.07 5.58
C ARG A 272 -4.37 15.16 4.75
N ALA A 273 -3.30 15.73 5.31
CA ALA A 273 -2.54 16.84 4.76
C ALA A 273 -1.08 16.77 5.21
N GLY A 274 -0.22 17.52 4.55
CA GLY A 274 1.19 17.59 4.92
C GLY A 274 1.90 16.27 4.67
N LEU A 275 1.74 15.68 3.48
CA LEU A 275 2.46 14.46 3.12
C LEU A 275 3.95 14.69 3.26
N THR A 276 4.57 13.94 4.15
CA THR A 276 5.96 14.12 4.55
C THR A 276 6.74 12.84 4.27
N VAL A 277 7.90 12.99 3.63
CA VAL A 277 8.88 11.92 3.49
C VAL A 277 9.87 12.02 4.64
N ARG A 278 10.06 10.93 5.37
CA ARG A 278 10.98 10.80 6.50
C ARG A 278 12.07 9.82 6.18
N LEU A 279 13.23 10.02 6.80
CA LEU A 279 14.41 9.17 6.62
C LEU A 279 14.86 8.62 7.98
N SER A 280 14.99 7.31 8.07
CA SER A 280 15.63 6.59 9.15
C SER A 280 16.99 6.05 8.70
N ARG A 281 17.96 6.00 9.64
CA ARG A 281 19.30 5.43 9.46
C ARG A 281 19.65 4.40 10.54
N ASP A 282 18.66 4.00 11.32
CA ASP A 282 18.81 3.12 12.49
C ASP A 282 17.77 1.98 12.49
N ASN A 283 17.42 1.49 11.30
CA ASN A 283 16.45 0.43 11.12
C ASN A 283 15.07 0.79 11.72
N CYS A 284 14.51 1.91 11.29
CA CYS A 284 13.17 2.40 11.64
C CYS A 284 12.95 2.75 13.13
N ARG A 285 14.04 2.86 13.94
CA ARG A 285 13.92 3.23 15.36
C ARG A 285 13.67 4.71 15.55
N THR A 286 14.30 5.55 14.72
CA THR A 286 14.07 7.00 14.74
C THR A 286 13.99 7.59 13.32
N TRP A 287 13.36 8.76 13.22
CA TRP A 287 13.11 9.46 11.95
C TRP A 287 13.56 10.92 12.02
N PRO A 288 14.88 11.18 12.23
CA PRO A 288 15.39 12.52 12.53
C PRO A 288 15.37 13.50 11.35
N VAL A 289 15.31 12.98 10.13
CA VAL A 289 15.26 13.79 8.91
C VAL A 289 13.89 13.67 8.28
N SER A 290 13.30 14.80 7.90
CA SER A 290 12.00 14.81 7.24
C SER A 290 11.87 16.00 6.31
N ARG A 291 11.10 15.81 5.23
CA ARG A 291 10.76 16.89 4.31
C ARG A 291 9.31 16.77 3.83
N VAL A 292 8.59 17.88 3.89
CA VAL A 292 7.22 17.94 3.37
C VAL A 292 7.26 17.84 1.85
N LEU A 293 6.60 16.82 1.31
CA LEU A 293 6.44 16.61 -0.12
C LEU A 293 5.25 17.41 -0.66
N GLU A 294 4.09 17.31 0.00
CA GLU A 294 2.88 18.02 -0.36
C GLU A 294 2.30 18.73 0.88
N PRO A 295 2.35 20.05 0.97
CA PRO A 295 1.91 20.77 2.17
C PRO A 295 0.39 20.84 2.34
N TRP A 296 -0.35 20.61 1.25
CA TRP A 296 -1.81 20.69 1.23
C TRP A 296 -2.44 19.31 1.45
N ASP A 297 -3.74 19.20 1.14
CA ASP A 297 -4.47 17.95 1.23
C ASP A 297 -3.78 16.86 0.41
N ALA A 298 -3.34 15.82 1.08
CA ALA A 298 -2.78 14.61 0.53
C ALA A 298 -3.13 13.43 1.44
N SER A 299 -3.32 12.26 0.84
CA SER A 299 -3.78 11.08 1.56
C SER A 299 -2.85 9.90 1.31
N TYR A 300 -3.37 8.81 0.79
CA TYR A 300 -2.63 7.60 0.50
C TYR A 300 -1.45 7.86 -0.42
N SER A 301 -0.37 7.16 -0.19
CA SER A 301 0.85 7.26 -0.99
C SER A 301 1.56 5.92 -1.08
N ASP A 302 2.31 5.72 -2.16
CA ASP A 302 3.21 4.60 -2.26
C ASP A 302 4.58 5.02 -2.77
N LEU A 303 5.62 4.43 -2.20
CA LEU A 303 7.04 4.70 -2.47
C LEU A 303 7.66 3.55 -3.28
N ALA A 304 8.52 3.90 -4.22
CA ALA A 304 9.42 2.95 -4.85
C ALA A 304 10.78 3.58 -5.08
N VAL A 305 11.82 2.76 -5.22
CA VAL A 305 13.18 3.19 -5.56
C VAL A 305 13.57 2.52 -6.87
N THR A 306 14.01 3.33 -7.83
CA THR A 306 14.50 2.84 -9.12
C THR A 306 15.98 2.46 -9.07
N ASP A 307 16.46 1.67 -10.02
CA ASP A 307 17.86 1.20 -10.08
C ASP A 307 18.87 2.36 -10.18
N ASP A 308 18.47 3.50 -10.77
CA ASP A 308 19.30 4.71 -10.82
C ASP A 308 19.25 5.53 -9.52
N GLY A 309 18.67 4.98 -8.43
CA GLY A 309 18.59 5.60 -7.11
C GLY A 309 17.62 6.77 -7.03
N ARG A 310 16.63 6.85 -7.90
CA ARG A 310 15.54 7.82 -7.77
C ARG A 310 14.43 7.26 -6.90
N ILE A 311 13.87 8.15 -6.12
CA ILE A 311 12.71 7.87 -5.28
C ILE A 311 11.48 8.34 -6.04
N LEU A 312 10.51 7.46 -6.14
CA LEU A 312 9.19 7.71 -6.67
C LEU A 312 8.19 7.71 -5.52
N CYS A 313 7.28 8.67 -5.50
CA CYS A 313 6.16 8.70 -4.56
C CYS A 313 4.89 9.00 -5.36
N LEU A 314 4.02 8.00 -5.49
CA LEU A 314 2.69 8.17 -6.07
C LEU A 314 1.71 8.46 -4.95
N TYR A 315 0.97 9.58 -5.00
CA TYR A 315 0.12 9.98 -3.89
C TYR A 315 -1.17 10.65 -4.35
N GLU A 316 -2.19 10.51 -3.52
CA GLU A 316 -3.46 11.22 -3.64
C GLU A 316 -3.27 12.69 -3.27
N ALA A 317 -3.57 13.61 -4.20
CA ALA A 317 -3.39 15.06 -4.00
C ALA A 317 -4.70 15.83 -4.15
N ARG A 318 -4.80 16.93 -3.36
CA ARG A 318 -5.87 17.94 -3.35
C ARG A 318 -7.21 17.47 -2.77
N GLN A 319 -8.07 18.46 -2.46
CA GLN A 319 -9.43 18.23 -1.97
C GLN A 319 -10.20 17.25 -2.87
N GLY A 320 -10.78 16.20 -2.25
CA GLY A 320 -11.52 15.16 -2.94
C GLY A 320 -10.64 14.20 -3.75
N TYR A 321 -9.31 14.22 -3.53
CA TYR A 321 -8.36 13.28 -4.16
C TYR A 321 -8.46 13.21 -5.68
N HIS A 322 -8.63 14.38 -6.32
CA HIS A 322 -8.88 14.48 -7.76
C HIS A 322 -7.69 14.08 -8.62
N ARG A 323 -6.52 13.81 -8.04
CA ARG A 323 -5.32 13.44 -8.78
C ARG A 323 -4.48 12.42 -8.02
N LEU A 324 -3.91 11.49 -8.77
CA LEU A 324 -2.72 10.79 -8.33
C LEU A 324 -1.51 11.45 -8.99
N VAL A 325 -0.67 12.02 -8.15
CA VAL A 325 0.54 12.73 -8.54
C VAL A 325 1.74 11.83 -8.26
N LEU A 326 2.59 11.66 -9.26
CA LEU A 326 3.91 11.06 -9.07
C LEU A 326 4.93 12.16 -8.82
N ALA A 327 5.60 12.11 -7.67
CA ALA A 327 6.81 12.89 -7.41
C ALA A 327 8.04 12.01 -7.64
N ARG A 328 9.06 12.56 -8.34
CA ARG A 328 10.33 11.92 -8.63
C ARG A 328 11.47 12.79 -8.11
N PHE A 329 12.33 12.26 -7.24
CA PHE A 329 13.41 13.02 -6.60
C PHE A 329 14.58 12.11 -6.20
N GLY A 330 15.71 12.69 -5.87
CA GLY A 330 16.86 11.98 -5.32
C GLY A 330 16.87 12.08 -3.80
N ILE A 331 17.67 11.24 -3.14
CA ILE A 331 17.79 11.19 -1.69
C ILE A 331 18.27 12.54 -1.10
N GLU A 332 19.09 13.27 -1.83
CA GLU A 332 19.59 14.60 -1.47
C GLU A 332 18.44 15.61 -1.24
N TRP A 333 17.29 15.39 -1.89
CA TRP A 333 16.13 16.22 -1.65
C TRP A 333 15.57 16.00 -0.24
N VAL A 334 15.60 14.79 0.29
CA VAL A 334 15.14 14.49 1.66
C VAL A 334 16.19 14.94 2.68
N GLU A 335 17.46 14.68 2.41
CA GLU A 335 18.58 14.91 3.35
C GLU A 335 18.91 16.39 3.57
N ASN A 336 18.62 17.24 2.58
CA ASN A 336 18.91 18.68 2.64
C ASN A 336 17.59 19.49 2.63
N PRO A 337 16.78 19.44 3.69
CA PRO A 337 15.60 20.27 3.80
C PRO A 337 16.03 21.75 3.80
N ALA A 338 15.53 22.53 2.83
CA ALA A 338 15.82 23.97 2.73
C ALA A 338 15.14 24.75 3.85
#